data_01eaad676b18b7e47130c0e15ff6a3a6
#
_entry.id   01eaad676b18b7e47130c0e15ff6a3a6
#
_cell.length_a   1.000
_cell.length_b   1.000
_cell.length_c   1.000
_cell.angle_alpha   90.00
_cell.angle_beta   90.00
_cell.angle_gamma   90.00
#
_symmetry.space_group_name_H-M   'P 1'
#
loop_
_entity.id
_entity.type
_entity.pdbx_description
1 polymer ?
#
loop_
_entity_poly.entity_id
_entity_poly.type
_entity_poly.pdbx_seq_one_letter_code
_entity_poly.pdbx_strand_id
1 'polypeptide(L)'
;FIAYYPHPKSCIYKLNSRMITPGLKMKVTFAFDTYNENFVTRGKEPDYYSVAKSRNDEGELVHSILSYGSEFLDHSSNANYGNQSTYLEAAVTYNRTFDKHALDALFLYNQRSYDWGDIQPNRTQGIAGRLSYTFDRRYISEFNFGYNGSENFAKGKRFGFFPSLAIGWLISEENFMRNLQEDITKLKLRASVGSVGNDNIGGRRFAYITTINSNSSGYHFGYTDSNYYTGIQEGEVGVSDLTWEKAFKMNIGLELGLWNELDVQLDFFKEKRTSIFMQRSTIPTQAGFVSNPYANYGKVNNQGYDLSVIYDKRFNDDWAMSLRGTVTYAKNEILEKDEPESVKGTYRSITGRSINTLWGLQAERLFTEDDFINGELKPGIPKPELGTEVRPGDIKYVDMNDDGVITEADEGYIGGTKDPRMVYGFGGNLNYKQWDFSFFFQGSADAYRVIGGSDYFIPGSGQGVLGNVYDNYTDCWTEKNPSQDVFWPRLSESTNTNNSRASTWWKKDMSFLRLKSIELGYSIPQSVTRKIHAKSIRFFVSGNNLFYLSKFKLWDPELDTVDGLKYPSMRSLMVGFDLNF
;
A
#
# COMPACT_ATOMS: atom_id res chain seq x y z
N PHE A 1 -15.94 16.59 16.25
CA PHE A 1 -16.86 16.65 15.08
C PHE A 1 -16.11 17.30 13.94
N ILE A 2 -15.86 16.55 12.87
CA ILE A 2 -15.32 17.06 11.61
C ILE A 2 -16.52 17.31 10.70
N ALA A 3 -16.80 18.57 10.39
CA ALA A 3 -17.80 18.89 9.39
C ALA A 3 -17.12 19.01 8.03
N TYR A 4 -17.41 18.08 7.14
CA TYR A 4 -16.93 18.05 5.77
C TYR A 4 -17.91 18.80 4.87
N TYR A 5 -17.51 19.90 4.25
CA TYR A 5 -18.28 20.58 3.22
C TYR A 5 -17.45 20.74 1.92
N PRO A 6 -17.38 19.70 1.08
CA PRO A 6 -16.86 19.89 -0.26
C PRO A 6 -17.99 20.39 -1.17
N HIS A 7 -17.95 21.64 -1.57
CA HIS A 7 -18.75 22.13 -2.69
C HIS A 7 -17.83 22.52 -3.84
N PRO A 8 -17.48 21.59 -4.75
CA PRO A 8 -16.83 21.95 -6.00
C PRO A 8 -17.83 22.70 -6.87
N LYS A 9 -17.52 23.93 -7.25
CA LYS A 9 -18.25 24.65 -8.29
C LYS A 9 -17.55 24.42 -9.61
N SER A 10 -18.05 23.48 -10.42
CA SER A 10 -17.57 23.24 -11.78
C SER A 10 -18.55 23.84 -12.80
N CYS A 11 -18.05 24.66 -13.71
CA CYS A 11 -18.81 25.11 -14.89
C CYS A 11 -18.36 24.26 -16.09
N ILE A 12 -19.30 23.52 -16.68
CA ILE A 12 -19.04 22.68 -17.85
C ILE A 12 -19.77 23.29 -19.05
N TYR A 13 -19.04 23.78 -20.03
CA TYR A 13 -19.58 24.20 -21.32
C TYR A 13 -19.36 23.09 -22.36
N LYS A 14 -20.44 22.55 -22.91
CA LYS A 14 -20.42 21.60 -24.03
C LYS A 14 -20.88 22.30 -25.29
N LEU A 15 -19.99 22.44 -26.26
CA LEU A 15 -20.31 22.88 -27.61
C LEU A 15 -20.41 21.66 -28.52
N ASN A 16 -21.61 21.36 -29.02
CA ASN A 16 -21.82 20.36 -30.05
C ASN A 16 -21.73 21.02 -31.42
N SER A 17 -20.62 20.86 -32.10
CA SER A 17 -20.41 21.44 -33.43
C SER A 17 -20.88 20.50 -34.55
N ARG A 18 -22.15 20.16 -34.61
CA ARG A 18 -22.75 19.44 -35.76
C ARG A 18 -22.63 20.24 -37.10
N MET A 19 -22.28 21.54 -37.02
CA MET A 19 -22.14 22.41 -38.18
C MET A 19 -20.88 22.17 -39.01
N ILE A 20 -19.79 21.57 -38.46
CA ILE A 20 -18.54 21.40 -39.20
C ILE A 20 -18.50 19.99 -39.82
N THR A 21 -18.66 18.93 -39.01
CA THR A 21 -18.72 17.55 -39.51
C THR A 21 -19.44 16.65 -38.48
N PRO A 22 -20.18 15.64 -38.93
CA PRO A 22 -20.77 14.65 -38.04
C PRO A 22 -19.68 13.93 -37.22
N GLY A 23 -19.92 13.79 -35.91
CA GLY A 23 -19.01 13.09 -35.00
C GLY A 23 -17.99 13.99 -34.29
N LEU A 24 -17.80 15.24 -34.71
CA LEU A 24 -16.93 16.20 -34.03
C LEU A 24 -17.64 16.85 -32.86
N LYS A 25 -16.99 16.85 -31.69
CA LYS A 25 -17.48 17.52 -30.48
C LYS A 25 -16.35 18.27 -29.80
N MET A 26 -16.64 19.43 -29.25
CA MET A 26 -15.72 20.19 -28.41
C MET A 26 -16.30 20.32 -27.00
N LYS A 27 -15.43 20.23 -26.00
CA LYS A 27 -15.77 20.43 -24.60
C LYS A 27 -14.73 21.33 -23.96
N VAL A 28 -15.18 22.36 -23.25
CA VAL A 28 -14.34 23.15 -22.36
C VAL A 28 -14.86 22.99 -20.94
N THR A 29 -13.97 22.71 -20.02
CA THR A 29 -14.29 22.55 -18.60
C THR A 29 -13.43 23.53 -17.82
N PHE A 30 -14.05 24.31 -16.97
CA PHE A 30 -13.40 25.10 -15.95
C PHE A 30 -13.92 24.65 -14.60
N ALA A 31 -13.02 24.37 -13.66
CA ALA A 31 -13.36 24.05 -12.29
C ALA A 31 -12.56 24.93 -11.32
N PHE A 32 -13.23 25.37 -10.27
CA PHE A 32 -12.61 26.03 -9.13
C PHE A 32 -13.05 25.31 -7.87
N ASP A 33 -12.09 24.76 -7.15
CA ASP A 33 -12.32 24.05 -5.90
C ASP A 33 -11.65 24.81 -4.77
N THR A 34 -12.31 24.91 -3.63
CA THR A 34 -11.75 25.44 -2.41
C THR A 34 -12.10 24.52 -1.25
N TYR A 35 -11.13 24.30 -0.40
CA TYR A 35 -11.28 23.54 0.83
C TYR A 35 -10.87 24.40 2.00
N ASN A 36 -11.70 24.46 3.04
CA ASN A 36 -11.39 25.14 4.29
C ASN A 36 -11.70 24.19 5.45
N GLU A 37 -10.79 24.12 6.39
CA GLU A 37 -10.90 23.27 7.56
C GLU A 37 -10.69 24.06 8.84
N ASN A 38 -11.57 23.85 9.80
CA ASN A 38 -11.49 24.42 11.13
C ASN A 38 -11.49 23.29 12.16
N PHE A 39 -10.47 23.23 12.98
CA PHE A 39 -10.40 22.30 14.10
C PHE A 39 -10.77 22.99 15.40
N VAL A 40 -11.70 22.38 16.10
CA VAL A 40 -12.03 22.75 17.49
C VAL A 40 -11.78 21.51 18.35
N THR A 41 -10.78 21.58 19.20
CA THR A 41 -10.50 20.54 20.18
C THR A 41 -11.03 20.94 21.53
N ARG A 42 -11.78 20.05 22.16
CA ARG A 42 -12.19 20.19 23.55
C ARG A 42 -11.65 19.01 24.33
N GLY A 43 -10.82 19.28 25.30
CA GLY A 43 -10.20 18.29 26.14
C GLY A 43 -10.50 18.51 27.60
N LYS A 44 -10.58 17.44 28.37
CA LYS A 44 -10.63 17.47 29.83
C LYS A 44 -9.54 16.56 30.35
N GLU A 45 -8.69 17.08 31.20
CA GLU A 45 -7.74 16.25 31.93
C GLU A 45 -8.44 15.63 33.12
N PRO A 46 -8.41 14.30 33.31
CA PRO A 46 -8.95 13.65 34.50
C PRO A 46 -8.02 13.83 35.70
N ASP A 47 -8.58 13.68 36.91
CA ASP A 47 -7.76 13.52 38.09
C ASP A 47 -7.00 12.20 38.02
N TYR A 48 -5.70 12.23 38.36
CA TYR A 48 -4.89 11.02 38.45
C TYR A 48 -4.69 10.63 39.90
N TYR A 49 -4.89 9.36 40.20
CA TYR A 49 -4.78 8.81 41.54
C TYR A 49 -3.63 7.79 41.62
N SER A 50 -3.01 7.70 42.80
CA SER A 50 -2.05 6.64 43.07
C SER A 50 -2.75 5.27 43.12
N VAL A 51 -1.99 4.19 42.84
CA VAL A 51 -2.45 2.84 43.18
C VAL A 51 -2.59 2.74 44.69
N ALA A 52 -3.76 2.27 45.16
CA ALA A 52 -4.02 2.10 46.59
C ALA A 52 -3.05 1.10 47.19
N LYS A 53 -2.37 1.47 48.27
CA LYS A 53 -1.43 0.60 49.00
C LYS A 53 -1.99 0.14 50.36
N SER A 54 -3.13 0.71 50.79
CA SER A 54 -3.76 0.40 52.07
C SER A 54 -5.28 0.51 51.98
N ARG A 55 -5.96 0.04 53.05
CA ARG A 55 -7.40 0.25 53.27
C ARG A 55 -7.58 1.09 54.53
N ASN A 56 -8.65 1.89 54.55
CA ASN A 56 -9.08 2.59 55.75
C ASN A 56 -9.79 1.61 56.72
N ASP A 57 -10.17 2.09 57.89
CA ASP A 57 -10.85 1.31 58.92
C ASP A 57 -12.22 0.75 58.46
N GLU A 58 -12.81 1.34 57.44
CA GLU A 58 -14.07 0.93 56.81
C GLU A 58 -13.85 -0.06 55.65
N GLY A 59 -12.59 -0.43 55.37
CA GLY A 59 -12.21 -1.38 54.33
C GLY A 59 -12.11 -0.81 52.92
N GLU A 60 -12.26 0.50 52.72
CA GLU A 60 -12.14 1.17 51.44
C GLU A 60 -10.67 1.40 51.04
N LEU A 61 -10.40 1.39 49.73
CA LEU A 61 -9.05 1.64 49.20
C LEU A 61 -8.66 3.11 49.37
N VAL A 62 -7.50 3.35 49.99
CA VAL A 62 -6.96 4.68 50.18
C VAL A 62 -6.13 5.10 48.97
N HIS A 63 -6.61 6.11 48.27
CA HIS A 63 -5.93 6.70 47.10
C HIS A 63 -5.46 8.13 47.47
N SER A 64 -4.29 8.50 46.97
CA SER A 64 -3.86 9.91 46.95
C SER A 64 -3.95 10.45 45.53
N ILE A 65 -4.34 11.69 45.41
CA ILE A 65 -4.36 12.40 44.14
C ILE A 65 -2.92 12.72 43.74
N LEU A 66 -2.51 12.25 42.54
CA LEU A 66 -1.20 12.54 41.98
C LEU A 66 -1.20 13.88 41.21
N SER A 67 -2.30 14.15 40.51
CA SER A 67 -2.50 15.37 39.77
C SER A 67 -3.98 15.69 39.69
N TYR A 68 -4.34 16.93 39.88
CA TYR A 68 -5.70 17.41 39.66
C TYR A 68 -5.92 17.64 38.18
N GLY A 69 -7.04 17.18 37.68
CA GLY A 69 -7.50 17.43 36.32
C GLY A 69 -8.12 18.82 36.16
N SER A 70 -8.66 19.07 35.00
CA SER A 70 -9.38 20.31 34.70
C SER A 70 -10.86 20.21 35.12
N GLU A 71 -11.40 21.25 35.75
CA GLU A 71 -12.84 21.29 36.10
C GLU A 71 -13.75 21.40 34.89
N PHE A 72 -13.28 22.04 33.81
CA PHE A 72 -14.07 22.25 32.58
C PHE A 72 -13.37 21.66 31.37
N LEU A 73 -14.15 21.50 30.30
CA LEU A 73 -13.62 21.18 28.97
C LEU A 73 -12.80 22.38 28.47
N ASP A 74 -11.51 22.21 28.40
CA ASP A 74 -10.64 23.18 27.74
C ASP A 74 -10.96 23.28 26.25
N HIS A 75 -10.74 24.43 25.67
CA HIS A 75 -11.07 24.73 24.28
C HIS A 75 -9.84 25.31 23.60
N SER A 76 -9.37 24.59 22.57
CA SER A 76 -8.42 25.13 21.62
C SER A 76 -9.01 25.14 20.22
N SER A 77 -8.88 26.25 19.52
CA SER A 77 -9.18 26.33 18.09
C SER A 77 -7.88 26.55 17.34
N ASN A 78 -7.58 25.67 16.41
CA ASN A 78 -6.44 25.89 15.52
C ASN A 78 -6.88 26.70 14.31
N ALA A 79 -5.93 27.46 13.79
CA ALA A 79 -6.13 28.32 12.63
C ALA A 79 -6.65 27.54 11.43
N ASN A 80 -7.44 28.22 10.63
CA ASN A 80 -7.99 27.71 9.39
C ASN A 80 -6.87 27.21 8.48
N TYR A 81 -7.01 25.98 8.05
CA TYR A 81 -6.25 25.41 6.96
C TYR A 81 -7.13 25.45 5.71
N GLY A 82 -6.62 26.01 4.63
CA GLY A 82 -7.37 26.10 3.39
C GLY A 82 -6.47 25.83 2.18
N ASN A 83 -7.06 25.30 1.14
CA ASN A 83 -6.43 25.18 -0.17
C ASN A 83 -7.41 25.55 -1.27
N GLN A 84 -6.87 25.87 -2.43
CA GLN A 84 -7.66 26.19 -3.62
C GLN A 84 -7.04 25.56 -4.86
N SER A 85 -7.89 25.17 -5.80
CA SER A 85 -7.47 24.58 -7.06
C SER A 85 -8.25 25.17 -8.22
N THR A 86 -7.55 25.54 -9.27
CA THR A 86 -8.15 25.88 -10.56
C THR A 86 -7.76 24.84 -11.60
N TYR A 87 -8.73 24.43 -12.40
CA TYR A 87 -8.55 23.48 -13.48
C TYR A 87 -9.19 23.99 -14.76
N LEU A 88 -8.44 23.94 -15.85
CA LEU A 88 -8.92 24.23 -17.20
C LEU A 88 -8.63 23.03 -18.10
N GLU A 89 -9.65 22.60 -18.86
CA GLU A 89 -9.54 21.54 -19.86
C GLU A 89 -10.23 21.98 -21.14
N ALA A 90 -9.59 21.75 -22.27
CA ALA A 90 -10.20 21.87 -23.59
C ALA A 90 -9.99 20.56 -24.34
N ALA A 91 -11.08 19.91 -24.75
CA ALA A 91 -11.07 18.63 -25.43
C ALA A 91 -11.79 18.70 -26.76
N VAL A 92 -11.20 18.11 -27.79
CA VAL A 92 -11.81 17.86 -29.09
C VAL A 92 -11.90 16.36 -29.30
N THR A 93 -13.10 15.87 -29.55
CA THR A 93 -13.34 14.44 -29.84
C THR A 93 -13.97 14.29 -31.22
N TYR A 94 -13.51 13.28 -31.94
CA TYR A 94 -14.09 12.90 -33.21
C TYR A 94 -14.41 11.40 -33.17
N ASN A 95 -15.68 11.04 -33.39
CA ASN A 95 -16.13 9.66 -33.41
C ASN A 95 -17.01 9.46 -34.64
N ARG A 96 -16.59 8.55 -35.51
CA ARG A 96 -17.33 8.25 -36.73
C ARG A 96 -17.06 6.84 -37.24
N THR A 97 -18.14 6.20 -37.73
CA THR A 97 -18.07 4.91 -38.41
C THR A 97 -18.36 5.12 -39.90
N PHE A 98 -17.50 4.57 -40.76
CA PHE A 98 -17.59 4.56 -42.21
C PHE A 98 -17.59 3.11 -42.68
N ASP A 99 -18.77 2.55 -42.95
CA ASP A 99 -18.91 1.13 -43.30
C ASP A 99 -18.22 0.24 -42.26
N LYS A 100 -17.10 -0.40 -42.61
CA LYS A 100 -16.31 -1.27 -41.73
C LYS A 100 -15.25 -0.57 -40.89
N HIS A 101 -15.09 0.72 -41.07
CA HIS A 101 -14.05 1.52 -40.42
C HIS A 101 -14.65 2.38 -39.32
N ALA A 102 -14.29 2.13 -38.04
CA ALA A 102 -14.63 3.00 -36.94
C ALA A 102 -13.39 3.76 -36.47
N LEU A 103 -13.49 5.08 -36.40
CA LEU A 103 -12.45 5.97 -35.97
C LEU A 103 -12.92 6.77 -34.75
N ASP A 104 -12.13 6.73 -33.67
CA ASP A 104 -12.31 7.54 -32.47
C ASP A 104 -11.01 8.31 -32.19
N ALA A 105 -11.09 9.62 -32.13
CA ALA A 105 -9.96 10.49 -31.86
C ALA A 105 -10.28 11.45 -30.72
N LEU A 106 -9.31 11.69 -29.86
CA LEU A 106 -9.33 12.67 -28.80
C LEU A 106 -8.05 13.50 -28.86
N PHE A 107 -8.19 14.81 -28.77
CA PHE A 107 -7.11 15.73 -28.48
C PHE A 107 -7.53 16.60 -27.28
N LEU A 108 -6.67 16.69 -26.27
CA LEU A 108 -6.98 17.32 -25.00
C LEU A 108 -5.81 18.19 -24.55
N TYR A 109 -6.12 19.41 -24.14
CA TYR A 109 -5.23 20.26 -23.35
C TYR A 109 -5.78 20.41 -21.94
N ASN A 110 -4.92 20.33 -20.93
CA ASN A 110 -5.28 20.63 -19.56
C ASN A 110 -4.21 21.44 -18.83
N GLN A 111 -4.65 22.20 -17.84
CA GLN A 111 -3.77 22.80 -16.85
C GLN A 111 -4.45 22.82 -15.48
N ARG A 112 -3.67 22.69 -14.44
CA ARG A 112 -4.09 22.79 -13.06
C ARG A 112 -3.14 23.69 -12.28
N SER A 113 -3.70 24.55 -11.43
CA SER A 113 -2.96 25.27 -10.39
C SER A 113 -3.58 24.91 -9.03
N TYR A 114 -2.76 24.43 -8.12
CA TYR A 114 -3.17 24.02 -6.78
C TYR A 114 -2.33 24.76 -5.75
N ASP A 115 -2.99 25.55 -4.91
CA ASP A 115 -2.40 26.34 -3.84
C ASP A 115 -2.86 25.80 -2.48
N TRP A 116 -1.92 25.46 -1.63
CA TRP A 116 -2.14 24.95 -0.28
C TRP A 116 -1.40 25.77 0.78
N GLY A 117 -1.02 27.00 0.45
CA GLY A 117 -0.32 27.90 1.33
C GLY A 117 1.21 27.77 1.30
N ASP A 118 1.76 27.10 0.29
CA ASP A 118 3.20 27.08 0.03
C ASP A 118 3.66 28.39 -0.67
N ILE A 119 4.97 28.58 -0.78
CA ILE A 119 5.59 29.77 -1.42
C ILE A 119 5.06 30.04 -2.83
N GLN A 120 4.75 28.97 -3.56
CA GLN A 120 4.13 29.03 -4.89
C GLN A 120 3.14 27.89 -5.08
N PRO A 121 2.02 28.12 -5.83
CA PRO A 121 1.11 27.08 -6.22
C PRO A 121 1.80 25.96 -7.01
N ASN A 122 1.32 24.73 -6.89
CA ASN A 122 1.72 23.62 -7.76
C ASN A 122 1.01 23.74 -9.09
N ARG A 123 1.77 23.81 -10.18
CA ARG A 123 1.23 23.95 -11.53
C ARG A 123 1.62 22.77 -12.40
N THR A 124 0.64 22.20 -13.07
CA THR A 124 0.81 21.17 -14.08
C THR A 124 0.05 21.55 -15.33
N GLN A 125 0.58 21.19 -16.48
CA GLN A 125 -0.11 21.35 -17.76
C GLN A 125 0.26 20.21 -18.69
N GLY A 126 -0.62 19.90 -19.64
CA GLY A 126 -0.36 18.82 -20.56
C GLY A 126 -1.23 18.85 -21.80
N ILE A 127 -0.73 18.13 -22.79
CA ILE A 127 -1.47 17.79 -24.00
C ILE A 127 -1.56 16.27 -24.04
N ALA A 128 -2.73 15.73 -24.31
CA ALA A 128 -2.94 14.31 -24.52
C ALA A 128 -3.67 14.06 -25.84
N GLY A 129 -3.32 12.97 -26.49
CA GLY A 129 -4.00 12.53 -27.70
C GLY A 129 -4.27 11.03 -27.66
N ARG A 130 -5.41 10.63 -28.22
CA ARG A 130 -5.78 9.23 -28.45
C ARG A 130 -6.33 9.11 -29.86
N LEU A 131 -5.90 8.10 -30.57
CA LEU A 131 -6.44 7.68 -31.85
C LEU A 131 -6.71 6.19 -31.78
N SER A 132 -7.98 5.81 -31.82
CA SER A 132 -8.42 4.41 -31.86
C SER A 132 -9.06 4.14 -33.22
N TYR A 133 -8.64 3.07 -33.85
CA TYR A 133 -9.14 2.61 -35.12
C TYR A 133 -9.56 1.15 -35.03
N THR A 134 -10.78 0.87 -35.46
CA THR A 134 -11.32 -0.49 -35.52
C THR A 134 -11.75 -0.80 -36.96
N PHE A 135 -11.22 -1.89 -37.48
CA PHE A 135 -11.60 -2.40 -38.80
C PHE A 135 -12.48 -3.65 -38.65
N ASP A 136 -13.65 -3.60 -39.28
CA ASP A 136 -14.63 -4.70 -39.38
C ASP A 136 -14.97 -5.33 -37.99
N ARG A 137 -14.91 -4.56 -36.92
CA ARG A 137 -15.06 -5.00 -35.50
C ARG A 137 -14.04 -6.04 -35.03
N ARG A 138 -13.08 -6.44 -35.88
CA ARG A 138 -12.12 -7.53 -35.63
C ARG A 138 -10.74 -7.02 -35.23
N TYR A 139 -10.24 -6.03 -35.92
CA TYR A 139 -8.88 -5.53 -35.72
C TYR A 139 -8.96 -4.14 -35.10
N ILE A 140 -8.35 -4.01 -33.94
CA ILE A 140 -8.37 -2.79 -33.14
C ILE A 140 -6.92 -2.31 -33.01
N SER A 141 -6.68 -1.05 -33.26
CA SER A 141 -5.40 -0.40 -32.97
C SER A 141 -5.66 0.90 -32.26
N GLU A 142 -4.84 1.20 -31.27
CA GLU A 142 -4.94 2.44 -30.50
C GLU A 142 -3.56 3.03 -30.27
N PHE A 143 -3.42 4.28 -30.59
CA PHE A 143 -2.25 5.10 -30.28
C PHE A 143 -2.63 6.19 -29.28
N ASN A 144 -1.89 6.28 -28.18
CA ASN A 144 -2.05 7.34 -27.20
C ASN A 144 -0.72 8.05 -27.01
N PHE A 145 -0.78 9.32 -26.66
CA PHE A 145 0.37 10.05 -26.16
C PHE A 145 -0.04 11.07 -25.10
N GLY A 146 0.86 11.29 -24.14
CA GLY A 146 0.84 12.39 -23.21
C GLY A 146 2.10 13.22 -23.37
N TYR A 147 1.95 14.54 -23.39
CA TYR A 147 3.05 15.50 -23.32
C TYR A 147 2.80 16.41 -22.13
N ASN A 148 3.38 16.04 -20.98
CA ASN A 148 3.06 16.61 -19.68
C ASN A 148 4.21 17.45 -19.16
N GLY A 149 3.90 18.59 -18.54
CA GLY A 149 4.85 19.50 -17.93
C GLY A 149 4.67 19.58 -16.41
N SER A 150 5.80 19.58 -15.68
CA SER A 150 5.86 19.74 -14.25
C SER A 150 6.89 20.80 -13.85
N GLU A 151 6.55 21.62 -12.87
CA GLU A 151 7.45 22.63 -12.30
C GLU A 151 8.53 22.03 -11.39
N ASN A 152 8.42 20.76 -11.02
CA ASN A 152 9.44 20.06 -10.26
C ASN A 152 10.79 19.99 -11.00
N PHE A 153 10.81 20.24 -12.30
CA PHE A 153 11.99 20.18 -13.14
C PHE A 153 12.43 21.56 -13.66
N ALA A 154 13.73 21.72 -13.88
CA ALA A 154 14.31 22.95 -14.43
C ALA A 154 13.77 23.28 -15.82
N LYS A 155 13.84 24.55 -16.20
CA LYS A 155 13.48 25.01 -17.55
C LYS A 155 14.24 24.20 -18.61
N GLY A 156 13.52 23.65 -19.59
CA GLY A 156 14.07 22.77 -20.62
C GLY A 156 13.93 21.28 -20.32
N LYS A 157 13.66 20.89 -19.06
CA LYS A 157 13.40 19.48 -18.65
C LYS A 157 11.98 19.25 -18.11
N ARG A 158 11.16 20.31 -18.09
CA ARG A 158 9.80 20.28 -17.52
C ARG A 158 8.85 19.33 -18.23
N PHE A 159 9.00 19.17 -19.55
CA PHE A 159 8.08 18.41 -20.38
C PHE A 159 8.61 17.02 -20.68
N GLY A 160 7.75 16.02 -20.49
CA GLY A 160 7.99 14.63 -20.85
C GLY A 160 6.99 14.13 -21.89
N PHE A 161 7.47 13.36 -22.88
CA PHE A 161 6.64 12.71 -23.89
C PHE A 161 6.50 11.23 -23.60
N PHE A 162 5.23 10.76 -23.52
CA PHE A 162 4.87 9.42 -23.06
C PHE A 162 3.89 8.77 -24.05
N PRO A 163 4.40 8.12 -25.10
CA PRO A 163 3.57 7.40 -26.07
C PRO A 163 3.17 6.00 -25.60
N SER A 164 2.05 5.52 -26.13
CA SER A 164 1.64 4.11 -26.01
C SER A 164 0.92 3.63 -27.26
N LEU A 165 1.07 2.34 -27.54
CA LEU A 165 0.43 1.65 -28.65
C LEU A 165 -0.26 0.39 -28.12
N ALA A 166 -1.48 0.14 -28.54
CA ALA A 166 -2.20 -1.10 -28.26
C ALA A 166 -2.79 -1.68 -29.55
N ILE A 167 -2.81 -2.99 -29.63
CA ILE A 167 -3.46 -3.75 -30.69
C ILE A 167 -4.38 -4.80 -30.10
N GLY A 168 -5.48 -5.07 -30.77
CA GLY A 168 -6.44 -6.10 -30.40
C GLY A 168 -6.96 -6.84 -31.62
N TRP A 169 -7.12 -8.14 -31.48
CA TRP A 169 -7.71 -9.00 -32.50
C TRP A 169 -8.86 -9.78 -31.87
N LEU A 170 -10.07 -9.50 -32.37
CA LEU A 170 -11.27 -10.23 -31.97
C LEU A 170 -11.45 -11.46 -32.89
N ILE A 171 -10.80 -12.54 -32.49
CA ILE A 171 -10.71 -13.79 -33.26
C ILE A 171 -12.09 -14.43 -33.44
N SER A 172 -12.95 -14.31 -32.41
CA SER A 172 -14.32 -14.88 -32.48
C SER A 172 -15.18 -14.29 -33.60
N GLU A 173 -14.85 -13.11 -34.12
CA GLU A 173 -15.56 -12.52 -35.27
C GLU A 173 -15.00 -12.95 -36.63
N GLU A 174 -13.96 -13.80 -36.67
CA GLU A 174 -13.40 -14.31 -37.91
C GLU A 174 -14.28 -15.37 -38.56
N ASN A 175 -14.25 -15.43 -39.90
CA ASN A 175 -15.09 -16.34 -40.65
C ASN A 175 -14.85 -17.80 -40.31
N PHE A 176 -13.62 -18.19 -39.97
CA PHE A 176 -13.28 -19.56 -39.59
C PHE A 176 -13.80 -19.96 -38.18
N MET A 177 -14.19 -18.96 -37.35
CA MET A 177 -14.77 -19.21 -36.02
C MET A 177 -16.29 -19.36 -36.03
N ARG A 178 -16.98 -19.12 -37.15
CA ARG A 178 -18.45 -19.10 -37.22
C ARG A 178 -19.10 -20.36 -36.66
N ASN A 179 -18.51 -21.53 -36.91
CA ASN A 179 -19.05 -22.81 -36.43
C ASN A 179 -18.81 -23.04 -34.94
N LEU A 180 -17.99 -22.22 -34.29
CA LEU A 180 -17.65 -22.31 -32.87
C LEU A 180 -18.25 -21.17 -32.05
N GLN A 181 -19.02 -20.27 -32.68
CA GLN A 181 -19.56 -19.08 -32.00
C GLN A 181 -20.63 -19.39 -30.94
N GLU A 182 -21.26 -20.56 -31.01
CA GLU A 182 -22.18 -21.02 -29.96
C GLU A 182 -21.42 -21.39 -28.69
N ASP A 183 -20.24 -21.99 -28.84
CA ASP A 183 -19.38 -22.39 -27.71
C ASP A 183 -18.43 -21.28 -27.28
N ILE A 184 -17.77 -20.64 -28.26
CA ILE A 184 -16.77 -19.56 -28.02
C ILE A 184 -17.41 -18.24 -28.44
N THR A 185 -18.06 -17.59 -27.51
CA THR A 185 -18.79 -16.33 -27.73
C THR A 185 -17.89 -15.11 -27.84
N LYS A 186 -16.71 -15.19 -27.23
CA LYS A 186 -15.67 -14.16 -27.30
C LYS A 186 -14.29 -14.82 -27.28
N LEU A 187 -13.46 -14.46 -28.22
CA LEU A 187 -12.02 -14.78 -28.19
C LEU A 187 -11.28 -13.56 -28.72
N LYS A 188 -10.59 -12.85 -27.80
CA LYS A 188 -9.84 -11.65 -28.13
C LYS A 188 -8.43 -11.73 -27.56
N LEU A 189 -7.46 -11.53 -28.43
CA LEU A 189 -6.07 -11.26 -28.04
C LEU A 189 -5.80 -9.76 -28.07
N ARG A 190 -5.05 -9.29 -27.09
CA ARG A 190 -4.60 -7.90 -27.03
C ARG A 190 -3.16 -7.79 -26.58
N ALA A 191 -2.47 -6.79 -27.09
CA ALA A 191 -1.13 -6.46 -26.65
C ALA A 191 -0.99 -4.95 -26.58
N SER A 192 -0.24 -4.46 -25.60
CA SER A 192 0.07 -3.05 -25.49
C SER A 192 1.48 -2.83 -25.01
N VAL A 193 2.07 -1.71 -25.47
CA VAL A 193 3.35 -1.21 -24.98
C VAL A 193 3.22 0.31 -24.80
N GLY A 194 3.86 0.85 -23.77
CA GLY A 194 3.79 2.28 -23.54
C GLY A 194 4.78 2.78 -22.52
N SER A 195 4.97 4.07 -22.53
CA SER A 195 5.79 4.79 -21.55
C SER A 195 4.90 5.68 -20.69
N VAL A 196 5.20 5.73 -19.39
CA VAL A 196 4.54 6.62 -18.42
C VAL A 196 5.61 7.37 -17.64
N GLY A 197 5.39 8.67 -17.41
CA GLY A 197 6.24 9.50 -16.58
C GLY A 197 5.67 9.69 -15.18
N ASN A 198 6.57 9.81 -14.21
CA ASN A 198 6.26 10.20 -12.84
C ASN A 198 7.15 11.39 -12.46
N ASP A 199 6.55 12.47 -11.97
CA ASP A 199 7.23 13.68 -11.51
C ASP A 199 7.34 13.79 -9.99
N ASN A 200 6.95 12.73 -9.26
CA ASN A 200 7.07 12.68 -7.81
C ASN A 200 8.54 12.52 -7.39
N ILE A 201 9.05 13.51 -6.70
CA ILE A 201 10.41 13.56 -6.18
C ILE A 201 10.45 13.50 -4.64
N GLY A 202 9.55 12.68 -4.06
CA GLY A 202 9.52 12.46 -2.60
C GLY A 202 9.00 13.66 -1.81
N GLY A 203 8.01 14.38 -2.34
CA GLY A 203 7.41 15.55 -1.70
C GLY A 203 8.26 16.83 -1.78
N ARG A 204 9.45 16.77 -2.37
CA ARG A 204 10.29 17.94 -2.62
C ARG A 204 9.72 18.79 -3.75
N ARG A 205 10.08 20.06 -3.72
CA ARG A 205 9.80 20.99 -4.80
C ARG A 205 11.10 21.67 -5.20
N PHE A 206 11.25 21.93 -6.51
CA PHE A 206 12.42 22.64 -7.05
C PHE A 206 13.77 22.02 -6.66
N ALA A 207 13.82 20.69 -6.55
CA ALA A 207 15.04 19.96 -6.14
C ALA A 207 16.23 20.13 -7.09
N TYR A 208 16.07 20.91 -8.17
CA TYR A 208 17.14 21.36 -9.04
C TYR A 208 17.86 22.62 -8.54
N ILE A 209 17.40 23.21 -7.43
CA ILE A 209 17.99 24.41 -6.80
C ILE A 209 18.64 23.99 -5.49
N THR A 210 19.90 24.36 -5.28
CA THR A 210 20.58 24.21 -3.98
C THR A 210 19.92 25.12 -2.95
N THR A 211 19.59 24.55 -1.80
CA THR A 211 18.99 25.31 -0.69
C THR A 211 20.05 25.76 0.31
N ILE A 212 19.75 26.84 1.01
CA ILE A 212 20.58 27.36 2.11
C ILE A 212 19.70 27.41 3.36
N ASN A 213 20.17 26.76 4.42
CA ASN A 213 19.55 26.87 5.73
C ASN A 213 20.14 28.05 6.49
N SER A 214 19.35 29.11 6.65
CA SER A 214 19.74 30.33 7.34
C SER A 214 19.54 30.27 8.87
N ASN A 215 19.03 29.16 9.38
CA ASN A 215 18.80 28.93 10.82
C ASN A 215 19.46 27.62 11.26
N SER A 216 20.75 27.52 11.01
CA SER A 216 21.60 26.40 11.41
C SER A 216 22.23 26.67 12.79
N SER A 217 22.90 25.67 13.34
CA SER A 217 23.68 25.80 14.55
C SER A 217 24.67 26.96 14.43
N GLY A 218 24.58 27.89 15.34
CA GLY A 218 25.38 29.10 15.35
C GLY A 218 26.52 29.02 16.37
N TYR A 219 26.99 30.19 16.77
CA TYR A 219 28.07 30.30 17.71
C TYR A 219 27.75 31.37 18.75
N HIS A 220 28.24 31.16 19.99
CA HIS A 220 28.14 32.09 21.07
C HIS A 220 29.37 33.00 21.09
N PHE A 221 29.16 34.30 21.20
CA PHE A 221 30.21 35.31 21.29
C PHE A 221 30.10 36.09 22.58
N GLY A 222 31.20 36.72 22.96
CA GLY A 222 31.30 37.54 24.15
C GLY A 222 31.94 36.82 25.33
N TYR A 223 32.32 37.58 26.37
CA TYR A 223 33.05 37.06 27.53
C TYR A 223 32.25 36.04 28.34
N THR A 224 30.92 36.12 28.30
CA THR A 224 29.99 35.24 29.02
C THR A 224 29.17 34.33 28.08
N ASP A 225 29.60 34.17 26.83
CA ASP A 225 28.86 33.41 25.79
C ASP A 225 27.38 33.84 25.63
N SER A 226 27.08 35.11 25.96
CA SER A 226 25.71 35.63 26.04
C SER A 226 25.11 36.00 24.68
N ASN A 227 25.93 36.17 23.64
CA ASN A 227 25.51 36.61 22.32
C ASN A 227 25.52 35.45 21.34
N TYR A 228 24.37 34.78 21.18
CA TYR A 228 24.21 33.74 20.20
C TYR A 228 23.83 34.29 18.83
N TYR A 229 24.55 33.88 17.79
CA TYR A 229 24.22 34.16 16.40
C TYR A 229 23.99 32.84 15.65
N THR A 230 22.85 32.77 15.00
CA THR A 230 22.51 31.60 14.14
C THR A 230 23.49 31.47 12.98
N GLY A 231 23.86 30.27 12.67
CA GLY A 231 24.72 29.94 11.53
C GLY A 231 23.96 29.85 10.22
N ILE A 232 24.71 29.90 9.15
CA ILE A 232 24.24 29.61 7.77
C ILE A 232 24.93 28.33 7.34
N GLN A 233 24.17 27.41 6.77
CA GLN A 233 24.66 26.13 6.31
C GLN A 233 24.06 25.79 4.94
N GLU A 234 24.81 25.10 4.09
CA GLU A 234 24.26 24.51 2.89
C GLU A 234 23.19 23.48 3.25
N GLY A 235 22.07 23.51 2.54
CA GLY A 235 20.99 22.54 2.64
C GLY A 235 21.13 21.41 1.63
N GLU A 236 20.03 21.04 0.98
CA GLU A 236 20.07 20.03 -0.09
C GLU A 236 20.74 20.61 -1.36
N VAL A 237 21.68 19.85 -1.91
CA VAL A 237 22.35 20.21 -3.16
C VAL A 237 21.42 20.01 -4.34
N GLY A 238 21.27 21.03 -5.17
CA GLY A 238 20.39 21.01 -6.34
C GLY A 238 20.86 20.05 -7.41
N VAL A 239 19.91 19.29 -7.97
CA VAL A 239 20.13 18.30 -9.03
C VAL A 239 19.85 18.94 -10.38
N SER A 240 20.89 19.47 -11.03
CA SER A 240 20.75 20.23 -12.30
C SER A 240 20.22 19.40 -13.47
N ASP A 241 20.40 18.07 -13.43
CA ASP A 241 19.97 17.11 -14.46
C ASP A 241 18.71 16.34 -14.10
N LEU A 242 18.02 16.75 -13.05
CA LEU A 242 16.74 16.19 -12.62
C LEU A 242 15.73 16.05 -13.75
N THR A 243 15.18 14.86 -13.92
CA THR A 243 14.23 14.52 -14.98
C THR A 243 13.14 13.58 -14.49
N TRP A 244 12.18 13.32 -15.34
CA TRP A 244 11.09 12.38 -15.11
C TRP A 244 11.60 10.96 -14.81
N GLU A 245 11.05 10.34 -13.79
CA GLU A 245 11.07 8.88 -13.67
C GLU A 245 10.22 8.30 -14.81
N LYS A 246 10.68 7.23 -15.45
CA LYS A 246 10.01 6.61 -16.59
C LYS A 246 9.70 5.16 -16.32
N ALA A 247 8.46 4.76 -16.54
CA ALA A 247 8.03 3.38 -16.53
C ALA A 247 7.67 2.93 -17.95
N PHE A 248 8.39 1.96 -18.48
CA PHE A 248 8.06 1.28 -19.74
C PHE A 248 7.24 0.04 -19.39
N LYS A 249 6.01 -0.02 -19.91
CA LYS A 249 5.03 -1.05 -19.61
C LYS A 249 4.71 -1.86 -20.86
N MET A 250 4.57 -3.17 -20.67
CA MET A 250 4.13 -4.14 -21.67
C MET A 250 3.04 -4.99 -21.07
N ASN A 251 2.00 -5.29 -21.85
CA ASN A 251 0.92 -6.17 -21.45
C ASN A 251 0.50 -7.03 -22.64
N ILE A 252 0.22 -8.32 -22.38
CA ILE A 252 -0.40 -9.24 -23.31
C ILE A 252 -1.61 -9.84 -22.59
N GLY A 253 -2.80 -9.74 -23.20
CA GLY A 253 -4.04 -10.18 -22.61
C GLY A 253 -4.85 -11.10 -23.53
N LEU A 254 -5.54 -12.04 -22.91
CA LEU A 254 -6.52 -12.93 -23.49
C LEU A 254 -7.88 -12.68 -22.84
N GLU A 255 -8.91 -12.49 -23.64
CA GLU A 255 -10.30 -12.46 -23.20
C GLU A 255 -11.05 -13.63 -23.88
N LEU A 256 -11.61 -14.52 -23.07
CA LEU A 256 -12.32 -15.71 -23.52
C LEU A 256 -13.73 -15.74 -22.92
N GLY A 257 -14.74 -15.76 -23.77
CA GLY A 257 -16.14 -15.99 -23.41
C GLY A 257 -16.60 -17.36 -23.94
N LEU A 258 -17.20 -18.15 -23.08
CA LEU A 258 -17.72 -19.47 -23.43
C LEU A 258 -19.22 -19.56 -23.08
N TRP A 259 -20.02 -20.09 -24.01
CA TRP A 259 -21.45 -20.39 -23.85
C TRP A 259 -22.32 -19.19 -23.43
N ASN A 260 -21.86 -17.96 -23.54
CA ASN A 260 -22.43 -16.75 -22.90
C ASN A 260 -22.60 -16.88 -21.37
N GLU A 261 -21.88 -17.77 -20.73
CA GLU A 261 -21.96 -18.04 -19.29
C GLU A 261 -20.62 -17.83 -18.58
N LEU A 262 -19.51 -18.07 -19.23
CA LEU A 262 -18.17 -17.99 -18.66
C LEU A 262 -17.34 -16.93 -19.37
N ASP A 263 -16.89 -15.94 -18.62
CA ASP A 263 -15.91 -14.93 -19.04
C ASP A 263 -14.59 -15.12 -18.29
N VAL A 264 -13.50 -15.26 -19.04
CA VAL A 264 -12.14 -15.36 -18.52
C VAL A 264 -11.30 -14.25 -19.12
N GLN A 265 -10.64 -13.50 -18.27
CA GLN A 265 -9.65 -12.49 -18.67
C GLN A 265 -8.32 -12.81 -18.00
N LEU A 266 -7.27 -12.94 -18.81
CA LEU A 266 -5.91 -13.23 -18.36
C LEU A 266 -4.96 -12.22 -18.98
N ASP A 267 -4.19 -11.55 -18.14
CA ASP A 267 -3.19 -10.55 -18.50
C ASP A 267 -1.82 -10.92 -17.97
N PHE A 268 -0.80 -10.84 -18.80
CA PHE A 268 0.59 -10.88 -18.41
C PHE A 268 1.20 -9.49 -18.59
N PHE A 269 1.78 -8.96 -17.55
CA PHE A 269 2.37 -7.64 -17.58
C PHE A 269 3.85 -7.64 -17.17
N LYS A 270 4.58 -6.69 -17.74
CA LYS A 270 5.95 -6.35 -17.35
C LYS A 270 6.14 -4.85 -17.38
N GLU A 271 6.74 -4.32 -16.32
CA GLU A 271 7.08 -2.91 -16.19
C GLU A 271 8.57 -2.78 -15.88
N LYS A 272 9.27 -1.93 -16.61
CA LYS A 272 10.64 -1.53 -16.30
C LYS A 272 10.65 -0.05 -15.96
N ARG A 273 10.94 0.25 -14.71
CA ARG A 273 11.03 1.61 -14.18
C ARG A 273 12.48 2.04 -14.12
N THR A 274 12.77 3.23 -14.62
CA THR A 274 14.13 3.79 -14.72
C THR A 274 14.14 5.24 -14.29
N SER A 275 15.34 5.77 -14.03
CA SER A 275 15.51 7.15 -13.57
C SER A 275 14.75 7.44 -12.28
N ILE A 276 14.67 6.47 -11.36
CA ILE A 276 14.02 6.65 -10.06
C ILE A 276 14.86 7.65 -9.28
N PHE A 277 14.21 8.70 -8.78
CA PHE A 277 14.84 9.72 -7.97
C PHE A 277 15.16 9.16 -6.58
N MET A 278 16.43 9.22 -6.19
CA MET A 278 16.90 8.68 -4.92
C MET A 278 18.14 9.41 -4.43
N GLN A 279 18.36 9.38 -3.11
CA GLN A 279 19.59 9.89 -2.52
C GLN A 279 20.75 8.94 -2.85
N ARG A 280 21.92 9.53 -3.18
CA ARG A 280 23.15 8.78 -3.41
C ARG A 280 23.72 8.33 -2.07
N SER A 281 24.13 7.07 -1.97
CA SER A 281 24.71 6.48 -0.75
C SER A 281 26.21 6.23 -0.85
N THR A 282 26.76 6.25 -2.06
CA THR A 282 28.18 5.93 -2.31
C THR A 282 29.10 7.14 -2.31
N ILE A 283 28.60 8.34 -2.02
CA ILE A 283 29.40 9.57 -1.96
C ILE A 283 30.15 9.59 -0.64
N PRO A 284 31.51 9.66 -0.67
CA PRO A 284 32.31 9.69 0.55
C PRO A 284 32.04 10.93 1.40
N THR A 285 32.09 10.81 2.73
CA THR A 285 31.90 11.91 3.68
C THR A 285 32.92 13.04 3.47
N GLN A 286 34.12 12.70 2.94
CA GLN A 286 35.18 13.67 2.60
C GLN A 286 34.78 14.64 1.48
N ALA A 287 33.70 14.35 0.73
CA ALA A 287 33.16 15.30 -0.23
C ALA A 287 32.54 16.54 0.42
N GLY A 288 32.33 16.50 1.75
CA GLY A 288 31.91 17.65 2.56
C GLY A 288 30.45 18.07 2.43
N PHE A 289 29.60 17.25 1.79
CA PHE A 289 28.17 17.53 1.74
C PHE A 289 27.51 17.36 3.12
N VAL A 290 26.65 18.27 3.50
CA VAL A 290 25.82 18.14 4.70
C VAL A 290 24.82 17.00 4.56
N SER A 291 24.31 16.80 3.35
CA SER A 291 23.46 15.68 2.97
C SER A 291 23.87 15.22 1.57
N ASN A 292 23.97 13.92 1.38
CA ASN A 292 24.30 13.37 0.07
C ASN A 292 23.28 13.83 -0.98
N PRO A 293 23.75 14.27 -2.17
CA PRO A 293 22.87 14.73 -3.22
C PRO A 293 21.98 13.62 -3.76
N TYR A 294 20.89 14.02 -4.38
CA TYR A 294 19.95 13.12 -5.06
C TYR A 294 20.34 12.98 -6.53
N ALA A 295 19.83 11.91 -7.15
CA ALA A 295 19.95 11.69 -8.60
C ALA A 295 18.82 10.80 -9.13
N ASN A 296 18.55 10.88 -10.43
CA ASN A 296 17.71 9.92 -11.15
C ASN A 296 18.53 8.66 -11.48
N TYR A 297 18.68 7.76 -10.52
CA TYR A 297 19.63 6.65 -10.60
C TYR A 297 18.96 5.27 -10.61
N GLY A 298 17.99 5.03 -9.75
CA GLY A 298 17.41 3.71 -9.49
C GLY A 298 16.69 3.08 -10.69
N LYS A 299 16.72 1.75 -10.75
CA LYS A 299 15.98 0.95 -11.73
C LYS A 299 15.30 -0.23 -11.06
N VAL A 300 14.05 -0.50 -11.42
CA VAL A 300 13.25 -1.59 -10.90
C VAL A 300 12.49 -2.25 -12.04
N ASN A 301 12.40 -3.56 -12.00
CA ASN A 301 11.52 -4.36 -12.85
C ASN A 301 10.34 -4.85 -12.03
N ASN A 302 9.14 -4.92 -12.63
CA ASN A 302 7.96 -5.55 -12.03
C ASN A 302 7.28 -6.41 -13.10
N GLN A 303 6.86 -7.62 -12.74
CA GLN A 303 6.20 -8.52 -13.67
C GLN A 303 5.20 -9.40 -12.94
N GLY A 304 4.18 -9.84 -13.65
CA GLY A 304 3.14 -10.65 -13.05
C GLY A 304 2.04 -11.01 -14.01
N TYR A 305 0.96 -11.50 -13.44
CA TYR A 305 -0.26 -11.80 -14.17
C TYR A 305 -1.49 -11.43 -13.35
N ASP A 306 -2.56 -11.10 -14.05
CA ASP A 306 -3.90 -10.86 -13.54
C ASP A 306 -4.86 -11.86 -14.19
N LEU A 307 -5.65 -12.54 -13.37
CA LEU A 307 -6.70 -13.46 -13.83
C LEU A 307 -8.04 -13.01 -13.24
N SER A 308 -9.04 -12.90 -14.09
CA SER A 308 -10.45 -12.70 -13.69
C SER A 308 -11.31 -13.75 -14.35
N VAL A 309 -12.17 -14.38 -13.58
CA VAL A 309 -13.13 -15.39 -14.05
C VAL A 309 -14.50 -15.00 -13.52
N ILE A 310 -15.48 -14.95 -14.43
CA ILE A 310 -16.89 -14.72 -14.10
C ILE A 310 -17.68 -15.83 -14.75
N TYR A 311 -18.52 -16.51 -13.98
CA TYR A 311 -19.43 -17.54 -14.45
C TYR A 311 -20.84 -17.20 -14.04
N ASP A 312 -21.69 -16.90 -15.03
CA ASP A 312 -23.09 -16.52 -14.85
C ASP A 312 -23.98 -17.58 -15.51
N LYS A 313 -24.78 -18.26 -14.72
CA LYS A 313 -25.68 -19.29 -15.23
C LYS A 313 -27.10 -19.13 -14.69
N ARG A 314 -28.04 -19.13 -15.60
CA ARG A 314 -29.46 -19.28 -15.30
C ARG A 314 -29.89 -20.69 -15.64
N PHE A 315 -30.14 -21.51 -14.64
CA PHE A 315 -30.52 -22.92 -14.83
C PHE A 315 -31.98 -23.03 -15.29
N ASN A 316 -32.84 -22.20 -14.74
CA ASN A 316 -34.25 -22.07 -15.05
C ASN A 316 -34.79 -20.75 -14.50
N ASP A 317 -36.13 -20.56 -14.52
CA ASP A 317 -36.75 -19.32 -14.00
C ASP A 317 -36.61 -19.16 -12.49
N ASP A 318 -36.39 -20.22 -11.75
CA ASP A 318 -36.26 -20.23 -10.30
C ASP A 318 -34.80 -20.13 -9.84
N TRP A 319 -33.83 -20.61 -10.62
CA TRP A 319 -32.43 -20.72 -10.21
C TRP A 319 -31.50 -19.94 -11.13
N ALA A 320 -30.74 -19.05 -10.53
CA ALA A 320 -29.62 -18.36 -11.17
C ALA A 320 -28.41 -18.31 -10.23
N MET A 321 -27.21 -18.42 -10.80
CA MET A 321 -25.95 -18.39 -10.08
C MET A 321 -24.96 -17.49 -10.81
N SER A 322 -24.24 -16.68 -10.06
CA SER A 322 -23.08 -15.91 -10.51
C SER A 322 -21.91 -16.21 -9.61
N LEU A 323 -20.81 -16.67 -10.18
CA LEU A 323 -19.54 -16.87 -9.48
C LEU A 323 -18.48 -15.96 -10.08
N ARG A 324 -17.61 -15.40 -9.25
CA ARG A 324 -16.48 -14.59 -9.69
C ARG A 324 -15.23 -14.91 -8.90
N GLY A 325 -14.10 -14.86 -9.56
CA GLY A 325 -12.80 -15.04 -8.95
C GLY A 325 -11.78 -14.13 -9.60
N THR A 326 -10.89 -13.57 -8.80
CA THR A 326 -9.76 -12.75 -9.27
C THR A 326 -8.50 -13.16 -8.57
N VAL A 327 -7.39 -13.17 -9.29
CA VAL A 327 -6.05 -13.42 -8.75
C VAL A 327 -5.08 -12.46 -9.43
N THR A 328 -4.32 -11.72 -8.64
CA THR A 328 -3.18 -10.93 -9.10
C THR A 328 -1.92 -11.50 -8.47
N TYR A 329 -0.93 -11.77 -9.27
CA TYR A 329 0.43 -12.08 -8.81
C TYR A 329 1.40 -11.08 -9.40
N ALA A 330 2.21 -10.43 -8.55
CA ALA A 330 3.23 -9.48 -8.98
C ALA A 330 4.53 -9.69 -8.19
N LYS A 331 5.65 -9.68 -8.91
CA LYS A 331 6.98 -9.74 -8.32
C LYS A 331 7.84 -8.63 -8.90
N ASN A 332 8.37 -7.79 -8.04
CA ASN A 332 9.32 -6.75 -8.43
C ASN A 332 10.75 -7.18 -8.08
N GLU A 333 11.71 -6.54 -8.75
CA GLU A 333 13.14 -6.75 -8.57
C GLU A 333 13.89 -5.42 -8.78
N ILE A 334 14.73 -5.08 -7.84
CA ILE A 334 15.64 -3.93 -7.93
C ILE A 334 16.78 -4.31 -8.86
N LEU A 335 16.86 -3.66 -10.03
CA LEU A 335 17.91 -3.89 -11.02
C LEU A 335 19.15 -3.05 -10.72
N GLU A 336 18.94 -1.84 -10.17
CA GLU A 336 20.03 -0.92 -9.88
C GLU A 336 19.65 -0.02 -8.70
N LYS A 337 20.54 0.01 -7.71
CA LYS A 337 20.51 0.93 -6.57
C LYS A 337 21.93 1.40 -6.31
N ASP A 338 22.07 2.60 -5.75
CA ASP A 338 23.37 3.13 -5.36
C ASP A 338 23.88 2.41 -4.10
N GLU A 339 24.66 1.35 -4.29
CA GLU A 339 25.25 0.54 -3.23
C GLU A 339 26.77 0.59 -3.28
N PRO A 340 27.46 0.65 -2.12
CA PRO A 340 28.92 0.52 -2.08
C PRO A 340 29.40 -0.78 -2.74
N GLU A 341 30.52 -0.74 -3.42
CA GLU A 341 31.10 -1.93 -4.07
C GLU A 341 31.36 -3.08 -3.08
N SER A 342 31.67 -2.76 -1.81
CA SER A 342 31.85 -3.75 -0.74
C SER A 342 30.58 -4.49 -0.34
N VAL A 343 29.40 -3.95 -0.69
CA VAL A 343 28.09 -4.53 -0.38
C VAL A 343 27.53 -5.31 -1.56
N LYS A 344 27.85 -4.88 -2.78
CA LYS A 344 27.30 -5.50 -4.00
C LYS A 344 27.59 -7.00 -4.07
N GLY A 345 26.54 -7.79 -4.32
CA GLY A 345 26.64 -9.24 -4.45
C GLY A 345 26.79 -10.00 -3.14
N THR A 346 26.84 -9.33 -2.00
CA THR A 346 26.86 -9.95 -0.67
C THR A 346 25.41 -10.21 -0.16
N TYR A 347 25.30 -10.86 1.01
CA TYR A 347 24.02 -11.05 1.70
C TYR A 347 23.34 -9.72 2.08
N ARG A 348 24.09 -8.61 2.13
CA ARG A 348 23.62 -7.25 2.41
C ARG A 348 23.17 -6.48 1.17
N SER A 349 23.45 -6.97 -0.04
CA SER A 349 23.05 -6.31 -1.29
C SER A 349 21.55 -6.40 -1.50
N ILE A 350 20.90 -5.25 -1.80
CA ILE A 350 19.50 -5.21 -2.17
C ILE A 350 19.27 -5.36 -3.68
N THR A 351 20.28 -5.12 -4.49
CA THR A 351 20.22 -5.34 -5.94
C THR A 351 19.96 -6.82 -6.24
N GLY A 352 19.00 -7.09 -7.13
CA GLY A 352 18.48 -8.43 -7.40
C GLY A 352 17.37 -8.91 -6.45
N ARG A 353 16.99 -8.10 -5.44
CA ARG A 353 15.92 -8.41 -4.49
C ARG A 353 14.67 -7.59 -4.76
N SER A 354 13.57 -8.00 -4.15
CA SER A 354 12.33 -7.23 -4.20
C SER A 354 12.41 -5.97 -3.32
N ILE A 355 11.67 -4.94 -3.69
CA ILE A 355 11.42 -3.79 -2.83
C ILE A 355 10.74 -4.28 -1.54
N ASN A 356 11.05 -3.64 -0.40
CA ASN A 356 10.52 -4.01 0.92
C ASN A 356 10.83 -5.45 1.36
N THR A 357 11.92 -6.05 0.83
CA THR A 357 12.47 -7.29 1.36
C THR A 357 12.89 -7.09 2.82
N LEU A 358 12.60 -8.08 3.66
CA LEU A 358 12.85 -8.00 5.10
C LEU A 358 14.33 -8.09 5.41
N TRP A 359 14.73 -7.37 6.48
CA TRP A 359 16.08 -7.25 6.98
C TRP A 359 16.19 -7.81 8.40
N GLY A 360 17.31 -8.41 8.75
CA GLY A 360 17.61 -8.93 10.09
C GLY A 360 18.69 -10.01 10.08
N LEU A 361 18.86 -10.64 11.25
CA LEU A 361 19.76 -11.78 11.45
C LEU A 361 19.13 -13.08 10.94
N GLN A 362 19.95 -14.02 10.52
CA GLN A 362 19.52 -15.37 10.19
C GLN A 362 19.62 -16.27 11.41
N ALA A 363 18.48 -16.64 12.00
CA ALA A 363 18.42 -17.60 13.08
C ALA A 363 18.71 -19.03 12.54
N GLU A 364 19.60 -19.75 13.23
CA GLU A 364 19.91 -21.15 12.98
C GLU A 364 18.97 -22.06 13.78
N ARG A 365 18.95 -21.89 15.09
CA ARG A 365 18.17 -22.64 16.09
C ARG A 365 18.22 -21.93 17.45
N LEU A 366 17.70 -22.53 18.49
CA LEU A 366 18.01 -22.11 19.87
C LEU A 366 19.30 -22.75 20.37
N PHE A 367 20.04 -22.03 21.20
CA PHE A 367 21.17 -22.61 21.92
C PHE A 367 20.71 -23.76 22.81
N THR A 368 21.51 -24.81 22.88
CA THR A 368 21.31 -25.98 23.75
C THR A 368 22.40 -26.04 24.80
N GLU A 369 22.24 -26.86 25.84
CA GLU A 369 23.28 -27.14 26.85
C GLU A 369 24.58 -27.61 26.21
N ASP A 370 24.50 -28.34 25.08
CA ASP A 370 25.66 -28.83 24.35
C ASP A 370 26.51 -27.72 23.70
N ASP A 371 26.02 -26.51 23.60
CA ASP A 371 26.76 -25.36 23.09
C ASP A 371 27.69 -24.73 24.16
N PHE A 372 27.56 -25.14 25.43
CA PHE A 372 28.27 -24.52 26.56
C PHE A 372 29.20 -25.50 27.28
N ILE A 373 30.24 -24.96 27.93
CA ILE A 373 31.11 -25.63 28.90
C ILE A 373 31.22 -24.69 30.11
N ASN A 374 30.85 -25.17 31.28
CA ASN A 374 30.86 -24.38 32.52
C ASN A 374 30.14 -23.03 32.44
N GLY A 375 29.09 -22.96 31.63
CA GLY A 375 28.27 -21.74 31.43
C GLY A 375 28.81 -20.80 30.35
N GLU A 376 29.99 -21.09 29.74
CA GLU A 376 30.56 -20.32 28.63
C GLU A 376 30.36 -21.05 27.30
N LEU A 377 30.27 -20.30 26.19
CA LEU A 377 30.18 -20.88 24.84
C LEU A 377 31.42 -21.70 24.52
N LYS A 378 31.24 -22.86 23.91
CA LYS A 378 32.31 -23.72 23.43
C LYS A 378 33.20 -22.99 22.39
N PRO A 379 34.53 -23.24 22.40
CA PRO A 379 35.38 -22.74 21.33
C PRO A 379 34.89 -23.13 19.94
N GLY A 380 34.89 -22.20 19.00
CA GLY A 380 34.41 -22.40 17.64
C GLY A 380 32.92 -22.14 17.42
N ILE A 381 32.18 -21.79 18.45
CA ILE A 381 30.82 -21.25 18.29
C ILE A 381 30.92 -19.73 18.21
N PRO A 382 30.38 -19.08 17.18
CA PRO A 382 30.36 -17.60 17.06
C PRO A 382 29.69 -16.96 18.28
N LYS A 383 30.37 -15.99 18.90
CA LYS A 383 29.92 -15.33 20.12
C LYS A 383 29.01 -14.16 19.78
N PRO A 384 27.76 -14.14 20.26
CA PRO A 384 26.91 -12.97 20.09
C PRO A 384 27.40 -11.77 20.92
N GLU A 385 27.66 -10.64 20.23
CA GLU A 385 27.98 -9.35 20.83
C GLU A 385 26.80 -8.38 20.68
N LEU A 386 25.60 -8.85 21.04
CA LEU A 386 24.34 -8.13 20.89
C LEU A 386 23.83 -7.52 22.21
N GLY A 387 24.70 -7.41 23.22
CA GLY A 387 24.42 -6.73 24.48
C GLY A 387 23.91 -7.62 25.62
N THR A 388 23.40 -8.84 25.36
CA THR A 388 22.99 -9.81 26.39
C THR A 388 23.84 -11.06 26.30
N GLU A 389 24.34 -11.54 27.44
CA GLU A 389 25.01 -12.81 27.52
C GLU A 389 24.02 -13.96 27.26
N VAL A 390 24.34 -14.78 26.29
CA VAL A 390 23.44 -15.86 25.84
C VAL A 390 23.51 -17.09 26.74
N ARG A 391 22.40 -17.81 26.79
CA ARG A 391 22.20 -19.05 27.57
C ARG A 391 21.43 -20.06 26.72
N PRO A 392 21.37 -21.34 27.15
CA PRO A 392 20.49 -22.31 26.52
C PRO A 392 19.05 -21.77 26.40
N GLY A 393 18.44 -21.98 25.21
CA GLY A 393 17.12 -21.46 24.87
C GLY A 393 17.08 -20.07 24.26
N ASP A 394 18.20 -19.36 24.21
CA ASP A 394 18.32 -18.12 23.44
C ASP A 394 18.53 -18.41 21.94
N ILE A 395 18.21 -17.46 21.09
CA ILE A 395 18.34 -17.62 19.63
C ILE A 395 19.83 -17.63 19.24
N LYS A 396 20.25 -18.68 18.54
CA LYS A 396 21.55 -18.79 17.91
C LYS A 396 21.47 -18.29 16.47
N TYR A 397 22.34 -17.38 16.11
CA TYR A 397 22.39 -16.80 14.77
C TYR A 397 23.55 -17.35 13.95
N VAL A 398 23.42 -17.25 12.64
CA VAL A 398 24.47 -17.61 11.68
C VAL A 398 25.44 -16.45 11.56
N ASP A 399 26.73 -16.73 11.69
CA ASP A 399 27.82 -15.83 11.35
C ASP A 399 27.90 -15.73 9.81
N MET A 400 27.50 -14.57 9.28
CA MET A 400 27.36 -14.37 7.83
C MET A 400 28.65 -13.90 7.18
N ASN A 401 29.60 -13.39 7.96
CA ASN A 401 30.87 -12.85 7.49
C ASN A 401 32.08 -13.71 7.92
N ASP A 402 31.84 -14.80 8.70
CA ASP A 402 32.85 -15.75 9.21
C ASP A 402 33.94 -15.09 10.07
N ASP A 403 33.60 -14.05 10.86
CA ASP A 403 34.55 -13.36 11.75
C ASP A 403 34.59 -13.92 13.18
N GLY A 404 33.71 -14.89 13.49
CA GLY A 404 33.62 -15.59 14.78
C GLY A 404 32.81 -14.88 15.83
N VAL A 405 32.17 -13.74 15.50
CA VAL A 405 31.25 -13.01 16.38
C VAL A 405 29.95 -12.72 15.66
N ILE A 406 28.86 -12.57 16.40
CA ILE A 406 27.57 -12.16 15.84
C ILE A 406 27.30 -10.71 16.23
N THR A 407 27.23 -9.85 15.23
CA THR A 407 27.02 -8.40 15.38
C THR A 407 25.99 -7.88 14.38
N GLU A 408 25.83 -6.57 14.27
CA GLU A 408 25.04 -5.93 13.21
C GLU A 408 25.68 -6.13 11.81
N ALA A 409 26.94 -6.54 11.74
CA ALA A 409 27.59 -6.88 10.47
C ALA A 409 26.98 -8.12 9.82
N ASP A 410 26.41 -9.05 10.61
CA ASP A 410 25.75 -10.27 10.14
C ASP A 410 24.29 -10.04 9.71
N GLU A 411 23.75 -8.85 9.94
CA GLU A 411 22.43 -8.51 9.46
C GLU A 411 22.42 -8.39 7.94
N GLY A 412 21.39 -8.95 7.34
CA GLY A 412 21.21 -8.95 5.89
C GLY A 412 19.74 -9.11 5.49
N TYR A 413 19.51 -9.30 4.20
CA TYR A 413 18.17 -9.53 3.67
C TYR A 413 17.76 -10.98 3.91
N ILE A 414 16.79 -11.18 4.79
CA ILE A 414 16.27 -12.50 5.22
C ILE A 414 15.15 -13.06 4.34
N GLY A 415 14.89 -12.43 3.20
CA GLY A 415 13.86 -12.85 2.25
C GLY A 415 12.42 -12.53 2.71
N GLY A 416 11.46 -12.75 1.80
CA GLY A 416 10.09 -12.31 1.97
C GLY A 416 9.94 -10.80 1.76
N THR A 417 8.71 -10.34 1.61
CA THR A 417 8.38 -8.93 1.43
C THR A 417 7.20 -8.54 2.34
N LYS A 418 7.16 -7.27 2.71
CA LYS A 418 5.99 -6.73 3.43
C LYS A 418 4.74 -6.73 2.55
N ASP A 419 4.92 -6.39 1.28
CA ASP A 419 3.83 -6.32 0.33
C ASP A 419 3.49 -7.73 -0.16
N PRO A 420 2.20 -8.12 -0.17
CA PRO A 420 1.81 -9.42 -0.68
C PRO A 420 2.11 -9.52 -2.19
N ARG A 421 2.72 -10.63 -2.60
CA ARG A 421 2.94 -10.90 -4.03
C ARG A 421 1.69 -11.46 -4.69
N MET A 422 0.81 -12.09 -3.94
CA MET A 422 -0.45 -12.61 -4.43
C MET A 422 -1.61 -11.99 -3.65
N VAL A 423 -2.58 -11.44 -4.40
CA VAL A 423 -3.87 -10.98 -3.87
C VAL A 423 -4.96 -11.70 -4.63
N TYR A 424 -5.92 -12.24 -3.93
CA TYR A 424 -6.99 -13.01 -4.56
C TYR A 424 -8.33 -12.78 -3.86
N GLY A 425 -9.40 -12.94 -4.64
CA GLY A 425 -10.75 -12.88 -4.13
C GLY A 425 -11.67 -13.76 -4.94
N PHE A 426 -12.62 -14.39 -4.27
CA PHE A 426 -13.67 -15.13 -4.94
C PHE A 426 -14.98 -15.03 -4.18
N GLY A 427 -16.06 -15.07 -4.91
CA GLY A 427 -17.38 -14.97 -4.34
C GLY A 427 -18.46 -15.37 -5.31
N GLY A 428 -19.69 -15.33 -4.86
CA GLY A 428 -20.82 -15.65 -5.69
C GLY A 428 -22.13 -15.16 -5.15
N ASN A 429 -23.10 -15.16 -6.05
CA ASN A 429 -24.50 -14.91 -5.76
C ASN A 429 -25.32 -16.10 -6.24
N LEU A 430 -26.23 -16.58 -5.43
CA LEU A 430 -27.17 -17.63 -5.74
C LEU A 430 -28.59 -17.11 -5.51
N ASN A 431 -29.41 -17.15 -6.55
CA ASN A 431 -30.81 -16.77 -6.48
C ASN A 431 -31.67 -18.03 -6.64
N TYR A 432 -32.57 -18.22 -5.69
CA TYR A 432 -33.56 -19.28 -5.73
C TYR A 432 -34.95 -18.73 -5.41
N LYS A 433 -35.80 -18.57 -6.41
CA LYS A 433 -37.11 -17.96 -6.27
C LYS A 433 -37.03 -16.59 -5.60
N GLN A 434 -37.49 -16.50 -4.36
CA GLN A 434 -37.46 -15.29 -3.55
C GLN A 434 -36.24 -15.15 -2.66
N TRP A 435 -35.40 -16.19 -2.59
CA TRP A 435 -34.16 -16.19 -1.82
C TRP A 435 -32.99 -15.74 -2.64
N ASP A 436 -32.14 -14.93 -2.06
CA ASP A 436 -30.85 -14.56 -2.58
C ASP A 436 -29.76 -14.80 -1.51
N PHE A 437 -28.68 -15.41 -1.93
CA PHE A 437 -27.54 -15.66 -1.08
C PHE A 437 -26.29 -15.15 -1.77
N SER A 438 -25.45 -14.42 -1.04
CA SER A 438 -24.16 -13.95 -1.53
C SER A 438 -23.06 -14.17 -0.52
N PHE A 439 -21.85 -14.40 -1.04
CA PHE A 439 -20.64 -14.48 -0.23
C PHE A 439 -19.44 -13.93 -0.99
N PHE A 440 -18.47 -13.43 -0.24
CA PHE A 440 -17.21 -12.97 -0.82
C PHE A 440 -16.05 -13.26 0.13
N PHE A 441 -15.05 -13.95 -0.39
CA PHE A 441 -13.77 -14.19 0.25
C PHE A 441 -12.68 -13.33 -0.39
N GLN A 442 -11.77 -12.84 0.44
CA GLN A 442 -10.58 -12.11 0.03
C GLN A 442 -9.38 -12.62 0.80
N GLY A 443 -8.24 -12.70 0.14
CA GLY A 443 -7.00 -13.12 0.77
C GLY A 443 -5.77 -12.50 0.13
N SER A 444 -4.68 -12.63 0.82
CA SER A 444 -3.35 -12.35 0.30
C SER A 444 -2.39 -13.48 0.69
N ALA A 445 -1.37 -13.66 -0.12
CA ALA A 445 -0.33 -14.65 0.13
C ALA A 445 1.05 -14.11 -0.24
N ASP A 446 2.09 -14.80 0.26
CA ASP A 446 3.48 -14.39 0.10
C ASP A 446 3.72 -12.97 0.66
N ALA A 447 3.17 -12.70 1.85
CA ALA A 447 3.34 -11.50 2.64
C ALA A 447 3.94 -11.85 3.99
N TYR A 448 4.95 -11.13 4.42
CA TYR A 448 5.69 -11.44 5.64
C TYR A 448 5.88 -10.20 6.51
N ARG A 449 6.01 -10.41 7.82
CA ARG A 449 6.42 -9.38 8.77
C ARG A 449 7.48 -9.96 9.71
N VAL A 450 8.46 -9.14 10.05
CA VAL A 450 9.27 -9.36 11.23
C VAL A 450 8.50 -8.74 12.39
N ILE A 451 8.00 -9.59 13.27
CA ILE A 451 7.25 -9.15 14.44
C ILE A 451 8.20 -8.71 15.56
N GLY A 452 7.81 -7.71 16.34
CA GLY A 452 8.66 -7.14 17.40
C GLY A 452 8.27 -5.69 17.73
N GLY A 453 9.16 -4.97 18.39
CA GLY A 453 9.12 -3.51 18.49
C GLY A 453 8.26 -2.91 19.60
N SER A 454 7.60 -3.70 20.44
CA SER A 454 6.87 -3.20 21.61
C SER A 454 7.40 -3.84 22.90
N ASP A 455 7.34 -3.09 23.99
CA ASP A 455 7.72 -3.56 25.34
C ASP A 455 6.87 -4.72 25.83
N TYR A 456 5.72 -4.95 25.21
CA TYR A 456 4.80 -6.07 25.50
C TYR A 456 5.07 -7.29 24.63
N PHE A 457 5.87 -7.16 23.59
CA PHE A 457 6.00 -8.20 22.56
C PHE A 457 6.68 -9.45 23.07
N ILE A 458 7.83 -9.29 23.73
CA ILE A 458 8.54 -10.41 24.38
C ILE A 458 8.47 -10.15 25.89
N PRO A 459 7.91 -11.06 26.70
CA PRO A 459 7.93 -10.92 28.13
C PRO A 459 9.35 -10.68 28.64
N GLY A 460 9.55 -9.59 29.38
CA GLY A 460 10.86 -9.18 29.88
C GLY A 460 11.79 -8.51 28.87
N SER A 461 11.40 -8.32 27.61
CA SER A 461 12.19 -7.60 26.62
C SER A 461 12.02 -6.08 26.71
N GLY A 462 10.96 -5.60 27.29
CA GLY A 462 10.70 -4.19 27.49
C GLY A 462 11.50 -3.60 28.64
N GLN A 463 11.75 -2.32 28.63
CA GLN A 463 12.59 -1.52 29.54
C GLN A 463 12.23 -1.65 31.05
N GLY A 464 12.18 -2.87 31.56
CA GLY A 464 11.83 -3.15 32.95
C GLY A 464 10.33 -3.03 33.27
N VAL A 465 9.47 -2.90 32.28
CA VAL A 465 8.02 -2.84 32.46
C VAL A 465 7.47 -4.26 32.49
N LEU A 466 6.88 -4.65 33.61
CA LEU A 466 6.07 -5.84 33.72
C LEU A 466 4.76 -5.61 32.96
N GLY A 467 4.77 -5.92 31.66
CA GLY A 467 3.62 -5.78 30.78
C GLY A 467 2.74 -7.01 30.78
N ASN A 468 1.63 -6.93 30.06
CA ASN A 468 0.82 -8.09 29.71
C ASN A 468 1.61 -9.00 28.78
N VAL A 469 1.31 -10.30 28.83
CA VAL A 469 1.86 -11.29 27.92
C VAL A 469 0.78 -11.78 26.95
N TYR A 470 1.19 -12.29 25.79
CA TYR A 470 0.27 -12.92 24.87
C TYR A 470 -0.25 -14.26 25.43
N ASP A 471 -1.42 -14.67 25.01
CA ASP A 471 -2.10 -15.89 25.48
C ASP A 471 -1.29 -17.18 25.21
N ASN A 472 -0.42 -17.15 24.19
CA ASN A 472 0.47 -18.25 23.84
C ASN A 472 1.86 -18.19 24.53
N TYR A 473 2.03 -17.42 25.61
CA TYR A 473 3.32 -17.27 26.30
C TYR A 473 3.89 -18.59 26.85
N THR A 474 3.05 -19.59 27.07
CA THR A 474 3.45 -20.93 27.48
C THR A 474 4.11 -21.76 26.37
N ASP A 475 3.96 -21.35 25.11
CA ASP A 475 4.66 -21.95 23.98
C ASP A 475 6.08 -21.34 23.88
N CYS A 476 6.86 -21.61 24.92
CA CYS A 476 8.22 -21.10 25.08
C CYS A 476 9.21 -22.22 25.41
N TRP A 477 10.47 -21.95 25.10
CA TRP A 477 11.56 -22.81 25.55
C TRP A 477 11.72 -22.73 27.08
N THR A 478 11.88 -23.89 27.71
CA THR A 478 12.21 -24.01 29.16
C THR A 478 13.21 -25.15 29.37
N GLU A 479 13.97 -25.10 30.46
CA GLU A 479 14.90 -26.17 30.83
C GLU A 479 14.18 -27.55 31.00
N LYS A 480 12.92 -27.53 31.41
CA LYS A 480 12.10 -28.75 31.55
C LYS A 480 11.56 -29.26 30.21
N ASN A 481 11.43 -28.37 29.23
CA ASN A 481 11.00 -28.68 27.87
C ASN A 481 11.90 -27.96 26.88
N PRO A 482 13.11 -28.48 26.59
CA PRO A 482 14.10 -27.82 25.73
C PRO A 482 13.77 -28.01 24.24
N SER A 483 12.53 -27.75 23.83
CA SER A 483 12.06 -27.89 22.47
C SER A 483 12.64 -26.79 21.56
N GLN A 484 12.99 -27.16 20.34
CA GLN A 484 13.35 -26.24 19.26
C GLN A 484 12.11 -25.73 18.50
N ASP A 485 10.99 -26.45 18.62
CA ASP A 485 9.72 -26.11 17.97
C ASP A 485 8.80 -25.40 18.98
N VAL A 486 9.14 -24.14 19.24
CA VAL A 486 8.40 -23.23 20.14
C VAL A 486 8.26 -21.87 19.49
N PHE A 487 7.23 -21.12 19.84
CA PHE A 487 7.05 -19.77 19.34
C PHE A 487 8.02 -18.77 19.99
N TRP A 488 8.15 -18.86 21.33
CA TRP A 488 9.00 -17.97 22.12
C TRP A 488 10.33 -18.65 22.49
N PRO A 489 11.47 -17.98 22.28
CA PRO A 489 12.72 -18.43 22.88
C PRO A 489 12.62 -18.38 24.41
N ARG A 490 13.70 -18.66 25.11
CA ARG A 490 13.78 -18.52 26.55
C ARG A 490 13.30 -17.14 27.00
N LEU A 491 12.34 -17.12 27.91
CA LEU A 491 11.84 -15.88 28.52
C LEU A 491 12.82 -15.38 29.58
N SER A 492 12.90 -14.06 29.77
CA SER A 492 13.77 -13.41 30.75
C SER A 492 13.04 -12.30 31.50
N GLU A 493 13.42 -12.03 32.74
CA GLU A 493 12.88 -10.93 33.56
C GLU A 493 13.46 -9.57 33.14
N SER A 494 14.63 -9.56 32.51
CA SER A 494 15.29 -8.37 31.99
C SER A 494 15.34 -8.38 30.46
N THR A 495 15.60 -7.24 29.87
CA THR A 495 15.74 -7.10 28.42
C THR A 495 16.78 -8.09 27.88
N ASN A 496 16.36 -8.90 26.93
CA ASN A 496 17.22 -9.80 26.18
C ASN A 496 17.40 -9.26 24.75
N THR A 497 18.47 -8.48 24.57
CA THR A 497 18.77 -7.83 23.30
C THR A 497 19.13 -8.82 22.20
N ASN A 498 19.65 -10.02 22.54
CA ASN A 498 19.89 -11.08 21.58
C ASN A 498 18.58 -11.60 20.99
N ASN A 499 17.61 -11.98 21.85
CA ASN A 499 16.36 -12.57 21.40
C ASN A 499 15.41 -11.57 20.75
N SER A 500 15.57 -10.25 21.00
CA SER A 500 14.69 -9.20 20.46
C SER A 500 15.14 -8.68 19.09
N ARG A 501 16.29 -9.12 18.55
CA ARG A 501 16.76 -8.69 17.23
C ARG A 501 15.83 -9.16 16.11
N ALA A 502 15.60 -8.27 15.14
CA ALA A 502 14.93 -8.61 13.90
C ALA A 502 15.65 -9.81 13.25
N SER A 503 14.91 -10.88 12.97
CA SER A 503 15.54 -12.12 12.47
C SER A 503 14.53 -13.01 11.74
N THR A 504 15.05 -14.09 11.15
CA THR A 504 14.19 -15.13 10.56
C THR A 504 13.33 -15.84 11.61
N TRP A 505 13.72 -15.83 12.90
CA TRP A 505 12.88 -16.35 13.99
C TRP A 505 11.55 -15.58 14.08
N TRP A 506 11.62 -14.26 13.98
CA TRP A 506 10.49 -13.36 14.06
C TRP A 506 9.81 -13.07 12.73
N LYS A 507 10.36 -13.58 11.63
CA LYS A 507 9.71 -13.49 10.32
C LYS A 507 8.51 -14.42 10.27
N LYS A 508 7.30 -13.88 10.26
CA LYS A 508 6.05 -14.63 10.21
C LYS A 508 5.32 -14.43 8.89
N ASP A 509 4.68 -15.51 8.43
CA ASP A 509 3.83 -15.52 7.24
C ASP A 509 2.47 -14.88 7.60
N MET A 510 2.14 -13.76 6.96
CA MET A 510 0.90 -13.00 7.13
C MET A 510 -0.15 -13.36 6.08
N SER A 511 0.03 -14.45 5.36
CA SER A 511 -0.97 -14.93 4.39
C SER A 511 -2.28 -15.26 5.09
N PHE A 512 -3.38 -14.88 4.47
CA PHE A 512 -4.71 -15.14 5.00
C PHE A 512 -5.78 -15.30 3.92
N LEU A 513 -6.89 -15.90 4.30
CA LEU A 513 -8.16 -15.94 3.58
C LEU A 513 -9.26 -15.49 4.55
N ARG A 514 -10.02 -14.46 4.20
CA ARG A 514 -11.08 -13.86 5.02
C ARG A 514 -12.44 -13.94 4.34
N LEU A 515 -13.46 -14.34 5.07
CA LEU A 515 -14.84 -14.12 4.68
C LEU A 515 -15.18 -12.63 4.90
N LYS A 516 -15.09 -11.84 3.81
CA LYS A 516 -15.33 -10.40 3.83
C LYS A 516 -16.79 -10.05 3.99
N SER A 517 -17.65 -10.75 3.24
CA SER A 517 -19.09 -10.55 3.36
C SER A 517 -19.86 -11.84 3.08
N ILE A 518 -20.98 -11.97 3.76
CA ILE A 518 -22.00 -13.00 3.50
C ILE A 518 -23.37 -12.34 3.72
N GLU A 519 -24.32 -12.64 2.86
CA GLU A 519 -25.68 -12.12 2.99
C GLU A 519 -26.69 -13.17 2.54
N LEU A 520 -27.78 -13.27 3.29
CA LEU A 520 -28.96 -14.05 2.93
C LEU A 520 -30.16 -13.12 2.93
N GLY A 521 -30.83 -12.99 1.79
CA GLY A 521 -32.00 -12.17 1.60
C GLY A 521 -33.22 -12.98 1.24
N TYR A 522 -34.39 -12.44 1.55
CA TYR A 522 -35.70 -12.94 1.14
C TYR A 522 -36.57 -11.82 0.66
N SER A 523 -37.00 -11.88 -0.59
CA SER A 523 -37.91 -10.92 -1.22
C SER A 523 -39.35 -11.38 -1.12
N ILE A 524 -40.21 -10.56 -0.57
CA ILE A 524 -41.65 -10.90 -0.51
C ILE A 524 -42.24 -10.98 -1.92
N PRO A 525 -42.99 -12.06 -2.23
CA PRO A 525 -43.61 -12.21 -3.55
C PRO A 525 -44.47 -11.00 -3.94
N GLN A 526 -44.38 -10.62 -5.21
CA GLN A 526 -45.05 -9.43 -5.74
C GLN A 526 -46.59 -9.47 -5.60
N SER A 527 -47.17 -10.67 -5.54
CA SER A 527 -48.62 -10.87 -5.25
C SER A 527 -49.05 -10.35 -3.87
N VAL A 528 -48.11 -10.29 -2.91
CA VAL A 528 -48.35 -9.77 -1.56
C VAL A 528 -48.04 -8.27 -1.52
N THR A 529 -46.88 -7.84 -2.06
CA THR A 529 -46.46 -6.44 -1.99
C THR A 529 -47.43 -5.47 -2.72
N ARG A 530 -48.03 -5.92 -3.83
CA ARG A 530 -49.05 -5.14 -4.55
C ARG A 530 -50.27 -4.81 -3.69
N LYS A 531 -50.64 -5.65 -2.74
CA LYS A 531 -51.79 -5.41 -1.84
C LYS A 531 -51.55 -4.23 -0.90
N ILE A 532 -50.31 -3.89 -0.64
CA ILE A 532 -49.91 -2.78 0.23
C ILE A 532 -49.27 -1.63 -0.57
N HIS A 533 -49.45 -1.62 -1.90
CA HIS A 533 -48.94 -0.60 -2.83
C HIS A 533 -47.41 -0.44 -2.80
N ALA A 534 -46.68 -1.46 -2.37
CA ALA A 534 -45.23 -1.50 -2.44
C ALA A 534 -44.76 -2.21 -3.72
N LYS A 535 -43.69 -1.72 -4.34
CA LYS A 535 -43.03 -2.38 -5.49
C LYS A 535 -42.25 -3.60 -5.07
N SER A 536 -41.51 -3.48 -3.99
CA SER A 536 -40.75 -4.61 -3.44
C SER A 536 -40.49 -4.44 -1.94
N ILE A 537 -40.43 -5.56 -1.24
CA ILE A 537 -39.99 -5.66 0.15
C ILE A 537 -38.98 -6.81 0.23
N ARG A 538 -37.81 -6.54 0.74
CA ARG A 538 -36.77 -7.54 0.94
C ARG A 538 -36.25 -7.46 2.37
N PHE A 539 -36.17 -8.59 3.05
CA PHE A 539 -35.49 -8.74 4.35
C PHE A 539 -34.14 -9.40 4.12
N PHE A 540 -33.12 -8.98 4.87
CA PHE A 540 -31.81 -9.60 4.77
C PHE A 540 -31.09 -9.66 6.11
N VAL A 541 -30.18 -10.64 6.20
CA VAL A 541 -29.19 -10.75 7.25
C VAL A 541 -27.83 -10.77 6.57
N SER A 542 -26.95 -9.88 6.98
CA SER A 542 -25.60 -9.81 6.43
C SER A 542 -24.54 -9.79 7.53
N GLY A 543 -23.39 -10.32 7.20
CA GLY A 543 -22.24 -10.35 8.08
C GLY A 543 -20.97 -9.93 7.34
N ASN A 544 -20.12 -9.15 8.00
CA ASN A 544 -18.84 -8.72 7.43
C ASN A 544 -17.68 -9.13 8.35
N ASN A 545 -16.56 -9.52 7.73
CA ASN A 545 -15.31 -9.93 8.40
C ASN A 545 -15.51 -11.01 9.46
N LEU A 546 -16.42 -11.97 9.26
CA LEU A 546 -16.86 -12.92 10.30
C LEU A 546 -15.72 -13.81 10.79
N PHE A 547 -14.86 -14.28 9.91
CA PHE A 547 -13.67 -15.05 10.25
C PHE A 547 -12.58 -14.94 9.20
N TYR A 548 -11.37 -15.33 9.59
CA TYR A 548 -10.24 -15.51 8.68
C TYR A 548 -9.49 -16.80 9.00
N LEU A 549 -8.83 -17.33 7.98
CA LEU A 549 -7.92 -18.47 8.05
C LEU A 549 -6.50 -17.95 7.79
N SER A 550 -5.59 -18.17 8.73
CA SER A 550 -4.18 -17.81 8.62
C SER A 550 -3.35 -18.76 9.50
N LYS A 551 -2.08 -18.94 9.16
CA LYS A 551 -1.10 -19.61 10.02
C LYS A 551 -0.72 -18.72 11.21
N PHE A 552 -0.72 -17.41 11.02
CA PHE A 552 -0.45 -16.44 12.07
C PHE A 552 -1.68 -16.27 12.99
N LYS A 553 -1.47 -16.33 14.33
CA LYS A 553 -2.58 -16.39 15.29
C LYS A 553 -2.58 -15.29 16.35
N LEU A 554 -1.48 -14.52 16.53
CA LEU A 554 -1.40 -13.55 17.61
C LEU A 554 -2.38 -12.38 17.43
N TRP A 555 -2.51 -11.88 16.20
CA TRP A 555 -3.46 -10.84 15.83
C TRP A 555 -3.92 -10.99 14.38
N ASP A 556 -4.80 -10.13 13.96
CA ASP A 556 -5.30 -10.13 12.58
C ASP A 556 -4.16 -9.82 11.58
N PRO A 557 -3.82 -10.75 10.66
CA PRO A 557 -2.71 -10.56 9.72
C PRO A 557 -2.89 -9.38 8.75
N GLU A 558 -4.13 -8.88 8.57
CA GLU A 558 -4.44 -7.73 7.71
C GLU A 558 -4.11 -6.37 8.37
N LEU A 559 -3.80 -6.35 9.68
CA LEU A 559 -3.58 -5.09 10.41
C LEU A 559 -2.32 -4.33 10.01
N ASP A 560 -1.39 -4.94 9.30
CA ASP A 560 -0.10 -4.30 8.93
C ASP A 560 0.61 -3.64 10.13
N THR A 561 0.86 -4.45 11.17
CA THR A 561 1.58 -4.05 12.37
C THR A 561 2.67 -5.07 12.70
N VAL A 562 3.71 -4.62 13.39
CA VAL A 562 4.79 -5.50 13.87
C VAL A 562 4.54 -6.04 15.28
N ASP A 563 3.65 -5.40 16.03
CA ASP A 563 3.42 -5.62 17.47
C ASP A 563 1.94 -5.85 17.83
N GLY A 564 1.03 -5.80 16.86
CA GLY A 564 -0.40 -5.96 17.13
C GLY A 564 -1.11 -4.74 17.73
N LEU A 565 -0.39 -3.63 18.00
CA LEU A 565 -0.94 -2.44 18.66
C LEU A 565 -1.74 -1.54 17.68
N LYS A 566 -2.68 -2.16 16.96
CA LYS A 566 -3.64 -1.46 16.11
C LYS A 566 -5.06 -1.91 16.44
N TYR A 567 -6.02 -1.03 16.20
CA TYR A 567 -7.42 -1.37 16.36
C TYR A 567 -7.81 -2.53 15.42
N PRO A 568 -8.34 -3.64 15.93
CA PRO A 568 -8.63 -4.81 15.11
C PRO A 568 -9.79 -4.58 14.15
N SER A 569 -9.77 -5.30 13.03
CA SER A 569 -10.89 -5.31 12.08
C SER A 569 -12.16 -5.79 12.75
N MET A 570 -13.20 -4.97 12.75
CA MET A 570 -14.47 -5.32 13.39
C MET A 570 -15.24 -6.37 12.59
N ARG A 571 -15.86 -7.28 13.32
CA ARG A 571 -16.92 -8.16 12.80
C ARG A 571 -18.25 -7.44 12.96
N SER A 572 -19.08 -7.48 11.93
CA SER A 572 -20.42 -6.94 12.02
C SER A 572 -21.45 -7.95 11.56
N LEU A 573 -22.59 -7.97 12.25
CA LEU A 573 -23.78 -8.69 11.87
C LEU A 573 -24.91 -7.66 11.78
N MET A 574 -25.62 -7.65 10.68
CA MET A 574 -26.69 -6.69 10.39
C MET A 574 -27.94 -7.43 9.97
N VAL A 575 -29.09 -6.92 10.42
CA VAL A 575 -30.41 -7.32 9.96
C VAL A 575 -31.07 -6.07 9.40
N GLY A 576 -31.62 -6.19 8.22
CA GLY A 576 -32.23 -5.05 7.56
C GLY A 576 -33.40 -5.43 6.68
N PHE A 577 -34.10 -4.41 6.21
CA PHE A 577 -35.13 -4.56 5.19
C PHE A 577 -35.07 -3.40 4.20
N ASP A 578 -35.35 -3.70 2.95
CA ASP A 578 -35.50 -2.74 1.86
C ASP A 578 -36.98 -2.65 1.49
N LEU A 579 -37.50 -1.43 1.42
CA LEU A 579 -38.87 -1.17 1.05
C LEU A 579 -38.91 -0.13 -0.08
N ASN A 580 -39.49 -0.51 -1.23
CA ASN A 580 -39.67 0.36 -2.38
C ASN A 580 -41.14 0.51 -2.69
N PHE A 581 -41.58 1.75 -2.92
CA PHE A 581 -42.96 2.14 -3.27
C PHE A 581 -43.10 2.46 -4.77
#